data_b71cb486f0c97b2ad15df3dab7a720c9
#
_entry.id   b71cb486f0c97b2ad15df3dab7a720c9
#
_cell.length_a   1.000
_cell.length_b   1.000
_cell.length_c   1.000
_cell.angle_alpha   90.00
_cell.angle_beta   90.00
_cell.angle_gamma   90.00
#
_symmetry.space_group_name_H-M   'P 1'
#
loop_
_entity.id
_entity.type
_entity.pdbx_description
1 polymer ?
#
loop_
_entity_poly.entity_id
_entity_poly.type
_entity_poly.pdbx_seq_one_letter_code
_entity_poly.pdbx_strand_id
1 'polypeptide(L)'
;MAGEEKKKISCFYMKGRNVRIPRRASAGNGRIQEANLQNAVWIGAEAFAECGNLQRVDMPVLLECIGRRTFYKCRQLSEIRLPGNLRCIGEQGFCFCGLEQVTLPDSLEEISDGAFLNCKKLREVIVPASVHKIGKRAFSGCNQLKLLVFPGEPEEIGEKIANKTCIIACRRGSAAERYALENGMEIRYLQET
;
A
#
# COMPACT_ATOMS: atom_id res chain seq x y z
N MET A 1 44.18 3.04 -8.07
CA MET A 1 42.97 2.36 -8.56
C MET A 1 42.23 1.90 -7.32
N ALA A 2 41.24 2.68 -6.91
CA ALA A 2 40.40 2.34 -5.76
C ALA A 2 39.37 1.32 -6.22
N GLY A 3 39.47 0.09 -5.67
CA GLY A 3 38.49 -0.95 -5.92
C GLY A 3 37.14 -0.54 -5.33
N GLU A 4 36.13 -0.36 -6.16
CA GLU A 4 34.74 -0.28 -5.72
C GLU A 4 34.39 -1.59 -5.03
N GLU A 5 34.40 -1.61 -3.69
CA GLU A 5 33.74 -2.66 -2.93
C GLU A 5 32.23 -2.61 -3.27
N LYS A 6 31.80 -3.50 -4.15
CA LYS A 6 30.38 -3.74 -4.37
C LYS A 6 29.74 -4.07 -3.03
N LYS A 7 29.07 -3.10 -2.42
CA LYS A 7 28.27 -3.30 -1.19
C LYS A 7 27.38 -4.51 -1.42
N LYS A 8 27.63 -5.59 -0.70
CA LYS A 8 26.85 -6.84 -0.79
C LYS A 8 25.44 -6.54 -0.33
N ILE A 9 24.49 -6.44 -1.28
CA ILE A 9 23.06 -6.22 -0.97
C ILE A 9 22.55 -7.41 -0.17
N SER A 10 21.98 -7.15 1.00
CA SER A 10 21.37 -8.21 1.82
C SER A 10 19.96 -8.50 1.31
N CYS A 11 19.79 -9.67 0.69
CA CYS A 11 18.53 -10.14 0.13
C CYS A 11 17.90 -11.21 1.01
N PHE A 12 16.62 -11.04 1.33
CA PHE A 12 15.78 -12.09 1.91
C PHE A 12 15.25 -12.99 0.79
N TYR A 13 15.42 -14.28 0.91
CA TYR A 13 14.79 -15.27 0.03
C TYR A 13 14.53 -16.58 0.79
N MET A 14 13.54 -17.33 0.34
CA MET A 14 13.26 -18.68 0.86
C MET A 14 13.34 -19.69 -0.28
N LYS A 15 13.98 -20.82 0.00
CA LYS A 15 14.10 -21.95 -0.93
C LYS A 15 12.82 -22.77 -0.94
N GLY A 16 12.46 -23.31 -2.11
CA GLY A 16 11.32 -24.20 -2.28
C GLY A 16 10.18 -23.59 -3.09
N ARG A 17 9.16 -24.38 -3.37
CA ARG A 17 7.91 -23.94 -4.01
C ARG A 17 6.82 -23.84 -2.94
N ASN A 18 5.79 -23.00 -3.18
CA ASN A 18 4.64 -22.82 -2.29
C ASN A 18 5.03 -22.50 -0.83
N VAL A 19 5.99 -21.63 -0.66
CA VAL A 19 6.54 -21.26 0.64
C VAL A 19 5.52 -20.43 1.43
N ARG A 20 5.36 -20.71 2.72
CA ARG A 20 4.61 -19.86 3.66
C ARG A 20 5.61 -19.05 4.48
N ILE A 21 5.57 -17.73 4.37
CA ILE A 21 6.43 -16.84 5.16
C ILE A 21 5.77 -16.65 6.53
N PRO A 22 6.44 -17.08 7.64
CA PRO A 22 5.83 -17.00 8.95
C PRO A 22 5.58 -15.56 9.41
N ARG A 23 4.70 -15.41 10.40
CA ARG A 23 4.52 -14.14 11.10
C ARG A 23 5.88 -13.66 11.62
N ARG A 24 6.17 -12.35 11.43
CA ARG A 24 7.40 -11.67 11.89
C ARG A 24 8.72 -12.28 11.36
N ALA A 25 8.68 -13.01 10.26
CA ALA A 25 9.84 -13.74 9.70
C ALA A 25 11.13 -12.92 9.64
N SER A 26 11.03 -11.61 9.38
CA SER A 26 12.16 -10.69 9.30
C SER A 26 11.90 -9.37 10.03
N ALA A 27 10.93 -9.33 10.95
CA ALA A 27 10.58 -8.11 11.65
C ALA A 27 11.79 -7.48 12.37
N GLY A 28 12.00 -6.18 12.17
CA GLY A 28 13.12 -5.43 12.76
C GLY A 28 14.47 -5.65 12.10
N ASN A 29 14.54 -6.46 11.02
CA ASN A 29 15.81 -6.71 10.35
C ASN A 29 16.21 -5.52 9.46
N GLY A 30 16.95 -4.58 10.01
CA GLY A 30 17.48 -3.40 9.30
C GLY A 30 18.58 -3.70 8.28
N ARG A 31 19.03 -4.95 8.11
CA ARG A 31 20.06 -5.30 7.12
C ARG A 31 19.47 -5.63 5.74
N ILE A 32 18.20 -6.08 5.70
CA ILE A 32 17.55 -6.49 4.44
C ILE A 32 17.27 -5.26 3.59
N GLN A 33 17.75 -5.28 2.35
CA GLN A 33 17.50 -4.25 1.34
C GLN A 33 16.56 -4.75 0.24
N GLU A 34 16.54 -6.05 -0.04
CA GLU A 34 15.68 -6.67 -1.02
C GLU A 34 15.00 -7.92 -0.45
N ALA A 35 13.78 -8.21 -0.89
CA ALA A 35 13.06 -9.42 -0.55
C ALA A 35 12.48 -10.06 -1.82
N ASN A 36 12.96 -11.26 -2.16
CA ASN A 36 12.37 -12.07 -3.23
C ASN A 36 11.35 -13.04 -2.63
N LEU A 37 10.08 -12.77 -2.90
CA LEU A 37 8.95 -13.51 -2.35
C LEU A 37 8.18 -14.31 -3.42
N GLN A 38 8.69 -14.38 -4.66
CA GLN A 38 7.99 -14.96 -5.81
C GLN A 38 7.50 -16.40 -5.59
N ASN A 39 8.21 -17.17 -4.77
CA ASN A 39 7.85 -18.54 -4.42
C ASN A 39 6.87 -18.67 -3.25
N ALA A 40 6.48 -17.56 -2.63
CA ALA A 40 5.55 -17.58 -1.52
C ALA A 40 4.10 -17.69 -2.00
N VAL A 41 3.30 -18.44 -1.25
CA VAL A 41 1.84 -18.50 -1.42
C VAL A 41 1.11 -17.78 -0.30
N TRP A 42 1.82 -17.42 0.77
CA TRP A 42 1.28 -16.71 1.91
C TRP A 42 2.37 -15.93 2.65
N ILE A 43 2.03 -14.72 3.08
CA ILE A 43 2.91 -13.86 3.86
C ILE A 43 2.23 -13.55 5.19
N GLY A 44 2.85 -13.97 6.28
CA GLY A 44 2.34 -13.78 7.64
C GLY A 44 2.32 -12.31 8.06
N ALA A 45 1.43 -12.01 9.02
CA ALA A 45 1.36 -10.67 9.59
C ALA A 45 2.74 -10.21 10.12
N GLU A 46 3.06 -8.93 9.94
CA GLU A 46 4.31 -8.32 10.41
C GLU A 46 5.60 -8.93 9.81
N ALA A 47 5.51 -9.74 8.74
CA ALA A 47 6.65 -10.52 8.22
C ALA A 47 7.90 -9.66 7.96
N PHE A 48 7.74 -8.44 7.48
CA PHE A 48 8.80 -7.47 7.20
C PHE A 48 8.61 -6.16 7.98
N ALA A 49 7.85 -6.18 9.08
CA ALA A 49 7.65 -4.99 9.89
C ALA A 49 8.99 -4.42 10.37
N GLU A 50 9.15 -3.10 10.27
CA GLU A 50 10.35 -2.38 10.71
C GLU A 50 11.65 -2.74 9.96
N CYS A 51 11.55 -3.35 8.77
CA CYS A 51 12.68 -3.51 7.85
C CYS A 51 12.99 -2.15 7.19
N GLY A 52 13.56 -1.21 7.96
CA GLY A 52 13.71 0.19 7.57
C GLY A 52 14.55 0.43 6.31
N ASN A 53 15.45 -0.48 5.96
CA ASN A 53 16.32 -0.41 4.78
C ASN A 53 15.80 -1.23 3.58
N LEU A 54 14.62 -1.87 3.70
CA LEU A 54 14.01 -2.61 2.59
C LEU A 54 13.62 -1.63 1.48
N GLN A 55 14.18 -1.81 0.27
CA GLN A 55 14.02 -0.94 -0.89
C GLN A 55 13.20 -1.60 -1.98
N ARG A 56 13.35 -2.93 -2.17
CA ARG A 56 12.68 -3.67 -3.23
C ARG A 56 12.06 -4.96 -2.71
N VAL A 57 10.86 -5.24 -3.21
CA VAL A 57 10.13 -6.49 -2.94
C VAL A 57 9.61 -7.07 -4.24
N ASP A 58 10.05 -8.28 -4.56
CA ASP A 58 9.49 -9.07 -5.66
C ASP A 58 8.34 -9.90 -5.11
N MET A 59 7.11 -9.44 -5.35
CA MET A 59 5.88 -10.00 -4.78
C MET A 59 5.48 -11.34 -5.43
N PRO A 60 4.82 -12.24 -4.70
CA PRO A 60 4.23 -13.46 -5.26
C PRO A 60 3.09 -13.11 -6.23
N VAL A 61 3.09 -13.72 -7.42
CA VAL A 61 2.07 -13.44 -8.46
C VAL A 61 0.65 -13.82 -8.01
N LEU A 62 0.51 -14.89 -7.21
CA LEU A 62 -0.78 -15.41 -6.75
C LEU A 62 -1.19 -14.91 -5.35
N LEU A 63 -0.51 -13.90 -4.81
CA LEU A 63 -0.86 -13.37 -3.50
C LEU A 63 -2.21 -12.64 -3.57
N GLU A 64 -3.16 -13.08 -2.76
CA GLU A 64 -4.49 -12.47 -2.67
C GLU A 64 -4.58 -11.39 -1.59
N CYS A 65 -3.78 -11.48 -0.52
CA CYS A 65 -3.86 -10.53 0.59
C CYS A 65 -2.49 -10.16 1.16
N ILE A 66 -2.28 -8.87 1.36
CA ILE A 66 -1.20 -8.35 2.20
C ILE A 66 -1.73 -8.26 3.63
N GLY A 67 -1.16 -9.04 4.53
CA GLY A 67 -1.63 -9.14 5.91
C GLY A 67 -1.36 -7.89 6.75
N ARG A 68 -1.88 -7.91 8.00
CA ARG A 68 -1.70 -6.84 8.97
C ARG A 68 -0.21 -6.54 9.16
N ARG A 69 0.16 -5.26 9.02
CA ARG A 69 1.51 -4.72 9.23
C ARG A 69 2.63 -5.41 8.48
N THR A 70 2.35 -6.07 7.37
CA THR A 70 3.37 -6.85 6.63
C THR A 70 4.61 -6.02 6.31
N PHE A 71 4.46 -4.77 5.84
CA PHE A 71 5.55 -3.84 5.52
C PHE A 71 5.52 -2.59 6.42
N TYR A 72 5.01 -2.70 7.63
CA TYR A 72 4.95 -1.58 8.58
C TYR A 72 6.33 -0.97 8.80
N LYS A 73 6.47 0.36 8.63
CA LYS A 73 7.72 1.12 8.77
C LYS A 73 8.87 0.70 7.83
N CYS A 74 8.60 0.14 6.67
CA CYS A 74 9.61 -0.05 5.62
C CYS A 74 9.92 1.31 4.95
N ARG A 75 10.69 2.15 5.62
CA ARG A 75 10.87 3.58 5.27
C ARG A 75 11.59 3.83 3.96
N GLN A 76 12.42 2.88 3.51
CA GLN A 76 13.16 2.96 2.26
C GLN A 76 12.39 2.33 1.07
N LEU A 77 11.24 1.67 1.32
CA LEU A 77 10.41 1.10 0.26
C LEU A 77 9.67 2.23 -0.46
N SER A 78 10.23 2.69 -1.57
CA SER A 78 9.73 3.83 -2.34
C SER A 78 8.74 3.45 -3.43
N GLU A 79 8.80 2.21 -3.90
CA GLU A 79 7.87 1.64 -4.88
C GLU A 79 7.60 0.17 -4.59
N ILE A 80 6.45 -0.31 -5.03
CA ILE A 80 6.08 -1.72 -4.95
C ILE A 80 5.15 -2.06 -6.11
N ARG A 81 5.39 -3.21 -6.76
CA ARG A 81 4.50 -3.78 -7.75
C ARG A 81 3.58 -4.77 -7.06
N LEU A 82 2.31 -4.41 -6.95
CA LEU A 82 1.30 -5.28 -6.38
C LEU A 82 0.83 -6.32 -7.42
N PRO A 83 0.61 -7.59 -7.02
CA PRO A 83 0.19 -8.63 -7.95
C PRO A 83 -1.27 -8.42 -8.41
N GLY A 84 -1.56 -8.85 -9.64
CA GLY A 84 -2.87 -8.66 -10.26
C GLY A 84 -4.03 -9.47 -9.63
N ASN A 85 -3.72 -10.39 -8.70
CA ASN A 85 -4.72 -11.16 -7.95
C ASN A 85 -4.98 -10.63 -6.54
N LEU A 86 -4.37 -9.48 -6.17
CA LEU A 86 -4.48 -8.94 -4.83
C LEU A 86 -5.89 -8.40 -4.57
N ARG A 87 -6.57 -8.96 -3.59
CA ARG A 87 -7.94 -8.58 -3.19
C ARG A 87 -7.98 -7.71 -1.94
N CYS A 88 -7.00 -7.86 -1.03
CA CYS A 88 -6.99 -7.05 0.18
C CYS A 88 -5.61 -6.51 0.58
N ILE A 89 -5.61 -5.29 1.12
CA ILE A 89 -4.48 -4.71 1.83
C ILE A 89 -4.92 -4.51 3.28
N GLY A 90 -4.35 -5.35 4.15
CA GLY A 90 -4.74 -5.41 5.56
C GLY A 90 -4.29 -4.21 6.39
N GLU A 91 -4.78 -4.18 7.64
CA GLU A 91 -4.54 -3.11 8.61
C GLU A 91 -3.07 -2.74 8.70
N GLN A 92 -2.77 -1.46 8.46
CA GLN A 92 -1.42 -0.90 8.52
C GLN A 92 -0.39 -1.61 7.61
N GLY A 93 -0.83 -2.28 6.54
CA GLY A 93 0.02 -3.09 5.66
C GLY A 93 1.27 -2.38 5.16
N PHE A 94 1.14 -1.09 4.78
CA PHE A 94 2.20 -0.20 4.32
C PHE A 94 2.36 1.05 5.20
N CYS A 95 1.86 1.04 6.42
CA CYS A 95 1.93 2.20 7.30
C CYS A 95 3.38 2.63 7.55
N PHE A 96 3.68 3.93 7.42
CA PHE A 96 5.02 4.53 7.49
C PHE A 96 6.03 4.02 6.42
N CYS A 97 5.57 3.55 5.27
CA CYS A 97 6.43 3.26 4.13
C CYS A 97 6.89 4.53 3.41
N GLY A 98 8.01 4.42 2.69
CA GLY A 98 8.57 5.48 1.87
C GLY A 98 7.92 5.65 0.50
N LEU A 99 6.77 4.99 0.25
CA LEU A 99 6.11 4.93 -1.06
C LEU A 99 5.87 6.32 -1.64
N GLU A 100 6.33 6.53 -2.88
CA GLU A 100 6.13 7.75 -3.67
C GLU A 100 4.97 7.58 -4.64
N GLN A 101 4.77 6.35 -5.12
CA GLN A 101 3.67 5.94 -5.98
C GLN A 101 3.27 4.50 -5.68
N VAL A 102 2.03 4.16 -5.95
CA VAL A 102 1.49 2.81 -5.89
C VAL A 102 0.39 2.66 -6.93
N THR A 103 0.48 1.58 -7.73
CA THR A 103 -0.62 1.18 -8.62
C THR A 103 -1.40 0.07 -7.93
N LEU A 104 -2.65 0.35 -7.63
CA LEU A 104 -3.58 -0.62 -7.04
C LEU A 104 -4.17 -1.47 -8.18
N PRO A 105 -4.18 -2.81 -8.09
CA PRO A 105 -4.69 -3.66 -9.15
C PRO A 105 -6.23 -3.68 -9.20
N ASP A 106 -6.80 -3.93 -10.37
CA ASP A 106 -8.26 -3.97 -10.58
C ASP A 106 -8.96 -5.13 -9.87
N SER A 107 -8.21 -6.07 -9.29
CA SER A 107 -8.73 -7.13 -8.43
C SER A 107 -8.94 -6.71 -6.97
N LEU A 108 -8.46 -5.50 -6.59
CA LEU A 108 -8.46 -5.07 -5.20
C LEU A 108 -9.89 -4.74 -4.73
N GLU A 109 -10.32 -5.34 -3.65
CA GLU A 109 -11.65 -5.23 -3.07
C GLU A 109 -11.68 -4.41 -1.77
N GLU A 110 -10.63 -4.55 -0.94
CA GLU A 110 -10.57 -3.90 0.37
C GLU A 110 -9.23 -3.23 0.64
N ILE A 111 -9.28 -2.00 1.14
CA ILE A 111 -8.17 -1.26 1.74
C ILE A 111 -8.51 -1.05 3.21
N SER A 112 -7.88 -1.81 4.10
CA SER A 112 -8.20 -1.80 5.54
C SER A 112 -7.67 -0.56 6.28
N ASP A 113 -7.96 -0.48 7.59
CA ASP A 113 -7.61 0.65 8.46
C ASP A 113 -6.12 0.98 8.42
N GLY A 114 -5.82 2.25 8.13
CA GLY A 114 -4.46 2.77 8.09
C GLY A 114 -3.52 2.08 7.12
N ALA A 115 -4.03 1.38 6.09
CA ALA A 115 -3.22 0.59 5.15
C ALA A 115 -1.99 1.35 4.63
N PHE A 116 -2.15 2.64 4.27
CA PHE A 116 -1.09 3.54 3.81
C PHE A 116 -0.87 4.72 4.78
N LEU A 117 -1.26 4.60 6.04
CA LEU A 117 -1.11 5.66 7.03
C LEU A 117 0.33 6.16 7.09
N ASN A 118 0.53 7.49 7.00
CA ASN A 118 1.83 8.13 7.04
C ASN A 118 2.82 7.71 5.91
N CYS A 119 2.34 7.30 4.74
CA CYS A 119 3.16 7.24 3.53
C CYS A 119 3.39 8.67 3.01
N LYS A 120 4.30 9.42 3.67
CA LYS A 120 4.43 10.88 3.53
C LYS A 120 4.81 11.37 2.15
N LYS A 121 5.37 10.50 1.31
CA LYS A 121 5.84 10.83 -0.05
C LYS A 121 4.82 10.48 -1.14
N LEU A 122 3.75 9.75 -0.81
CA LEU A 122 2.72 9.32 -1.75
C LEU A 122 2.00 10.54 -2.31
N ARG A 123 1.86 10.63 -3.65
CA ARG A 123 1.42 11.86 -4.34
C ARG A 123 0.00 11.76 -4.88
N GLU A 124 -0.32 10.65 -5.49
CA GLU A 124 -1.61 10.38 -6.12
C GLU A 124 -1.95 8.91 -5.98
N VAL A 125 -3.24 8.59 -5.80
CA VAL A 125 -3.74 7.22 -5.80
C VAL A 125 -5.05 7.17 -6.59
N ILE A 126 -5.10 6.22 -7.53
CA ILE A 126 -6.36 5.82 -8.17
C ILE A 126 -6.85 4.59 -7.43
N VAL A 127 -8.01 4.70 -6.81
CA VAL A 127 -8.67 3.59 -6.12
C VAL A 127 -9.48 2.81 -7.16
N PRO A 128 -9.16 1.53 -7.46
CA PRO A 128 -9.87 0.76 -8.48
C PRO A 128 -11.37 0.71 -8.23
N ALA A 129 -12.16 0.59 -9.32
CA ALA A 129 -13.61 0.52 -9.23
C ALA A 129 -14.11 -0.74 -8.47
N SER A 130 -13.28 -1.77 -8.38
CA SER A 130 -13.52 -3.00 -7.61
C SER A 130 -13.47 -2.81 -6.09
N VAL A 131 -12.86 -1.71 -5.61
CA VAL A 131 -12.77 -1.45 -4.17
C VAL A 131 -14.13 -1.03 -3.63
N HIS A 132 -14.71 -1.88 -2.82
CA HIS A 132 -15.98 -1.61 -2.14
C HIS A 132 -15.82 -1.11 -0.70
N LYS A 133 -14.63 -1.32 -0.08
CA LYS A 133 -14.38 -0.90 1.29
C LYS A 133 -13.04 -0.20 1.48
N ILE A 134 -13.09 0.98 2.13
CA ILE A 134 -11.91 1.75 2.52
C ILE A 134 -11.98 2.00 4.02
N GLY A 135 -11.00 1.50 4.74
CA GLY A 135 -10.92 1.59 6.20
C GLY A 135 -10.56 2.98 6.71
N LYS A 136 -10.74 3.17 8.00
CA LYS A 136 -10.42 4.43 8.70
C LYS A 136 -8.95 4.79 8.51
N ARG A 137 -8.67 6.07 8.23
CA ARG A 137 -7.33 6.63 8.10
C ARG A 137 -6.44 5.95 7.06
N ALA A 138 -7.02 5.28 6.05
CA ALA A 138 -6.29 4.48 5.06
C ALA A 138 -5.09 5.24 4.45
N PHE A 139 -5.23 6.53 4.12
CA PHE A 139 -4.19 7.40 3.56
C PHE A 139 -3.93 8.64 4.44
N SER A 140 -4.36 8.64 5.70
CA SER A 140 -4.13 9.76 6.61
C SER A 140 -2.65 9.99 6.86
N GLY A 141 -2.20 11.23 6.99
CA GLY A 141 -0.79 11.57 7.19
C GLY A 141 0.09 11.41 5.95
N CYS A 142 -0.48 11.10 4.77
CA CYS A 142 0.21 11.17 3.48
C CYS A 142 0.31 12.64 3.05
N ASN A 143 1.34 13.35 3.55
CA ASN A 143 1.40 14.81 3.45
C ASN A 143 1.59 15.35 2.04
N GLN A 144 2.10 14.52 1.11
CA GLN A 144 2.25 14.89 -0.30
C GLN A 144 1.09 14.40 -1.17
N LEU A 145 0.11 13.68 -0.60
CA LEU A 145 -1.03 13.17 -1.35
C LEU A 145 -1.96 14.34 -1.72
N LYS A 146 -2.02 14.62 -3.02
CA LYS A 146 -2.78 15.72 -3.59
C LYS A 146 -4.10 15.27 -4.19
N LEU A 147 -4.18 14.01 -4.62
CA LEU A 147 -5.32 13.51 -5.36
C LEU A 147 -5.63 12.05 -5.00
N LEU A 148 -6.88 11.80 -4.63
CA LEU A 148 -7.49 10.48 -4.57
C LEU A 148 -8.58 10.39 -5.62
N VAL A 149 -8.46 9.46 -6.56
CA VAL A 149 -9.41 9.27 -7.66
C VAL A 149 -10.29 8.05 -7.39
N PHE A 150 -11.59 8.23 -7.44
CA PHE A 150 -12.62 7.21 -7.25
C PHE A 150 -13.44 7.04 -8.53
N PRO A 151 -13.00 6.22 -9.51
CA PRO A 151 -13.79 5.94 -10.70
C PRO A 151 -14.97 5.02 -10.41
N GLY A 152 -14.91 4.25 -9.31
CA GLY A 152 -15.96 3.36 -8.82
C GLY A 152 -16.80 3.96 -7.71
N GLU A 153 -17.64 3.12 -7.11
CA GLU A 153 -18.60 3.47 -6.06
C GLU A 153 -18.34 2.60 -4.81
N PRO A 154 -17.45 3.01 -3.90
CA PRO A 154 -17.22 2.29 -2.65
C PRO A 154 -18.49 2.24 -1.79
N GLU A 155 -18.82 1.08 -1.25
CA GLU A 155 -19.95 0.90 -0.34
C GLU A 155 -19.66 1.50 1.05
N GLU A 156 -18.40 1.37 1.49
CA GLU A 156 -17.94 1.84 2.80
C GLU A 156 -16.68 2.71 2.68
N ILE A 157 -16.76 3.95 3.17
CA ILE A 157 -15.61 4.86 3.32
C ILE A 157 -15.47 5.23 4.80
N GLY A 158 -14.37 4.82 5.40
CA GLY A 158 -14.08 5.07 6.81
C GLY A 158 -13.76 6.53 7.11
N GLU A 159 -13.65 6.83 8.40
CA GLU A 159 -13.36 8.18 8.89
C GLU A 159 -11.92 8.62 8.52
N LYS A 160 -11.77 9.90 8.14
CA LYS A 160 -10.48 10.59 7.96
C LYS A 160 -9.52 9.82 7.03
N ILE A 161 -10.06 9.27 5.92
CA ILE A 161 -9.23 8.46 5.01
C ILE A 161 -8.00 9.19 4.48
N ALA A 162 -8.05 10.52 4.33
CA ALA A 162 -6.95 11.36 3.87
C ALA A 162 -6.88 12.68 4.62
N ASN A 163 -5.82 13.46 4.38
CA ASN A 163 -5.69 14.82 4.89
C ASN A 163 -6.68 15.74 4.15
N LYS A 164 -7.20 16.77 4.81
CA LYS A 164 -8.17 17.74 4.23
C LYS A 164 -7.65 18.47 2.99
N THR A 165 -6.35 18.54 2.79
CA THR A 165 -5.71 19.16 1.62
C THR A 165 -5.67 18.27 0.40
N CYS A 166 -6.14 17.01 0.51
CA CYS A 166 -6.25 16.09 -0.61
C CYS A 166 -7.54 16.35 -1.39
N ILE A 167 -7.43 16.44 -2.71
CA ILE A 167 -8.58 16.57 -3.61
C ILE A 167 -9.19 15.18 -3.82
N ILE A 168 -10.50 15.09 -3.74
CA ILE A 168 -11.26 13.87 -4.06
C ILE A 168 -11.81 14.00 -5.49
N ALA A 169 -11.32 13.18 -6.41
CA ALA A 169 -11.87 13.11 -7.76
C ALA A 169 -12.88 11.96 -7.85
N CYS A 170 -14.14 12.26 -8.15
CA CYS A 170 -15.22 11.29 -8.11
C CYS A 170 -16.38 11.66 -9.04
N ARG A 171 -17.36 10.78 -9.18
CA ARG A 171 -18.62 11.04 -9.89
C ARG A 171 -19.58 11.82 -8.99
N ARG A 172 -20.48 12.60 -9.63
CA ARG A 172 -21.57 13.28 -8.92
C ARG A 172 -22.52 12.23 -8.29
N GLY A 173 -23.03 12.53 -7.09
CA GLY A 173 -23.94 11.65 -6.34
C GLY A 173 -23.25 10.46 -5.65
N SER A 174 -21.93 10.30 -5.82
CA SER A 174 -21.19 9.14 -5.29
C SER A 174 -21.00 9.19 -3.76
N ALA A 175 -20.67 8.03 -3.17
CA ALA A 175 -20.28 7.94 -1.76
C ALA A 175 -19.01 8.76 -1.49
N ALA A 176 -18.08 8.81 -2.44
CA ALA A 176 -16.86 9.61 -2.33
C ALA A 176 -17.15 11.13 -2.36
N GLU A 177 -18.15 11.59 -3.12
CA GLU A 177 -18.61 12.97 -3.07
C GLU A 177 -19.22 13.31 -1.69
N ARG A 178 -20.15 12.47 -1.20
CA ARG A 178 -20.74 12.66 0.14
C ARG A 178 -19.67 12.75 1.21
N TYR A 179 -18.72 11.80 1.20
CA TYR A 179 -17.57 11.82 2.12
C TYR A 179 -16.77 13.13 2.03
N ALA A 180 -16.46 13.60 0.83
CA ALA A 180 -15.69 14.83 0.63
C ALA A 180 -16.43 16.07 1.16
N LEU A 181 -17.73 16.19 0.89
CA LEU A 181 -18.58 17.28 1.38
C LEU A 181 -18.65 17.30 2.91
N GLU A 182 -18.92 16.16 3.54
CA GLU A 182 -19.00 16.02 5.00
C GLU A 182 -17.67 16.36 5.70
N ASN A 183 -16.54 16.13 5.04
CA ASN A 183 -15.21 16.41 5.60
C ASN A 183 -14.60 17.75 5.14
N GLY A 184 -15.33 18.55 4.34
CA GLY A 184 -14.88 19.86 3.83
C GLY A 184 -13.64 19.76 2.94
N MET A 185 -13.60 18.73 2.07
CA MET A 185 -12.51 18.49 1.13
C MET A 185 -12.85 19.07 -0.24
N GLU A 186 -11.82 19.44 -1.02
CA GLU A 186 -11.99 19.85 -2.41
C GLU A 186 -12.40 18.67 -3.28
N ILE A 187 -13.36 18.92 -4.21
CA ILE A 187 -13.90 17.91 -5.11
C ILE A 187 -13.54 18.26 -6.54
N ARG A 188 -13.11 17.27 -7.31
CA ARG A 188 -12.98 17.31 -8.76
C ARG A 188 -13.91 16.27 -9.37
N TYR A 189 -14.83 16.71 -10.25
CA TYR A 189 -15.72 15.77 -10.92
C TYR A 189 -15.03 15.09 -12.09
N LEU A 190 -15.17 13.75 -12.16
CA LEU A 190 -14.78 12.96 -13.32
C LEU A 190 -15.77 13.22 -14.45
N GLN A 191 -15.28 13.28 -15.71
CA GLN A 191 -16.14 13.38 -16.88
C GLN A 191 -16.95 12.08 -17.02
N GLU A 192 -18.23 12.22 -17.35
CA GLU A 192 -19.08 11.09 -17.74
C GLU A 192 -18.61 10.60 -19.10
N THR A 193 -18.14 9.35 -19.18
CA THR A 193 -17.80 8.67 -20.43
C THR A 193 -18.97 7.88 -20.94
#